data_cf301dc30b579c5379e4e8d724f7910e
#
_entry.id   cf301dc30b579c5379e4e8d724f7910e
#
_cell.length_a   1.000
_cell.length_b   1.000
_cell.length_c   1.000
_cell.angle_alpha   90.00
_cell.angle_beta   90.00
_cell.angle_gamma   90.00
#
_symmetry.space_group_name_H-M   'P 1'
#
loop_
_entity.id
_entity.type
_entity.pdbx_description
1 polymer ?
#
loop_
_entity_poly.entity_id
_entity_poly.type
_entity_poly.pdbx_seq_one_letter_code
_entity_poly.pdbx_strand_id
1 'polypeptide(L)'
;IAVIFIYYGLATMLPVDKIIGRFYPLFAIALIFMAVGILVMLYVKHPALPELWDGFGTKYEQNPIFPMMFISIACGAISGFHATQSPLMARCMTSERHARPIFFGAMVTEGIVALIWAAAATCFFGEHGIVDEATGKGFSGAMVATAISRSWLGPVGGVLAILGIVAAPITSGDTALRSARLILADFFHVAQRSITKRLLLCIPLFLVTIGLLIFSLSDAQGFKIIWRYFAWANQTLATVTLWAITLWLVKHKRERSTMWISLIPAFFMTMVCSSYICVAPEGLGQLGVPLSAAPTVALVAFLVSLLLFVRWMAKNRK
;
A
#
# COMPACT_ATOMS: atom_id res chain seq x y z
N ILE A 1 -3.86 -19.41 -11.00
CA ILE A 1 -2.98 -18.40 -11.61
C ILE A 1 -3.41 -18.16 -13.06
N ALA A 2 -3.42 -19.14 -13.96
CA ALA A 2 -3.79 -18.96 -15.37
C ALA A 2 -5.19 -18.31 -15.55
N VAL A 3 -6.19 -18.74 -14.81
CA VAL A 3 -7.54 -18.16 -14.82
C VAL A 3 -7.52 -16.68 -14.45
N ILE A 4 -6.72 -16.27 -13.45
CA ILE A 4 -6.59 -14.87 -13.01
C ILE A 4 -5.94 -14.02 -14.10
N PHE A 5 -4.91 -14.53 -14.78
CA PHE A 5 -4.26 -13.81 -15.89
C PHE A 5 -5.15 -13.68 -17.12
N ILE A 6 -5.91 -14.74 -17.46
CA ILE A 6 -6.94 -14.67 -18.53
C ILE A 6 -7.98 -13.62 -18.16
N TYR A 7 -8.46 -13.63 -16.90
CA TYR A 7 -9.37 -12.62 -16.39
C TYR A 7 -8.81 -11.21 -16.52
N TYR A 8 -7.56 -10.96 -16.10
CA TYR A 8 -6.94 -9.65 -16.25
C TYR A 8 -6.80 -9.21 -17.71
N GLY A 9 -6.45 -10.14 -18.60
CA GLY A 9 -6.41 -9.89 -20.04
C GLY A 9 -7.76 -9.43 -20.58
N LEU A 10 -8.82 -10.16 -20.25
CA LEU A 10 -10.18 -9.80 -20.63
C LEU A 10 -10.63 -8.48 -19.99
N ALA A 11 -10.36 -8.30 -18.70
CA ALA A 11 -10.73 -7.11 -17.96
C ALA A 11 -10.03 -5.84 -18.49
N THR A 12 -8.80 -5.96 -18.96
CA THR A 12 -8.07 -4.86 -19.55
C THR A 12 -8.59 -4.47 -20.93
N MET A 13 -9.23 -5.40 -21.64
CA MET A 13 -9.78 -5.20 -22.99
C MET A 13 -11.24 -4.73 -23.01
N LEU A 14 -12.06 -5.24 -22.09
CA LEU A 14 -13.49 -4.98 -22.03
C LEU A 14 -13.81 -3.75 -21.14
N PRO A 15 -14.95 -3.08 -21.36
CA PRO A 15 -15.48 -2.12 -20.40
C PRO A 15 -16.04 -2.88 -19.18
N VAL A 16 -15.14 -3.19 -18.25
CA VAL A 16 -15.36 -4.13 -17.14
C VAL A 16 -16.31 -3.60 -16.08
N ASP A 17 -16.62 -2.32 -16.10
CA ASP A 17 -17.55 -1.66 -15.18
C ASP A 17 -18.90 -2.39 -15.05
N LYS A 18 -19.33 -3.11 -16.11
CA LYS A 18 -20.58 -3.86 -16.13
C LYS A 18 -20.51 -5.24 -15.46
N ILE A 19 -19.34 -5.89 -15.46
CA ILE A 19 -19.18 -7.25 -14.92
C ILE A 19 -18.69 -7.18 -13.48
N ILE A 20 -17.61 -6.47 -13.24
CA ILE A 20 -16.96 -6.39 -11.93
C ILE A 20 -17.77 -5.53 -10.96
N GLY A 21 -18.35 -4.43 -11.42
CA GLY A 21 -19.17 -3.55 -10.59
C GLY A 21 -20.35 -4.27 -9.89
N ARG A 22 -20.74 -5.44 -10.38
CA ARG A 22 -21.78 -6.27 -9.77
C ARG A 22 -21.23 -7.14 -8.61
N PHE A 23 -19.97 -7.55 -8.66
CA PHE A 23 -19.34 -8.41 -7.65
C PHE A 23 -18.60 -7.62 -6.57
N TYR A 24 -18.12 -6.42 -6.87
CA TYR A 24 -17.43 -5.57 -5.89
C TYR A 24 -18.19 -5.33 -4.58
N PRO A 25 -19.48 -5.02 -4.60
CA PRO A 25 -20.22 -4.82 -3.36
C PRO A 25 -20.24 -6.07 -2.47
N LEU A 26 -20.32 -7.27 -3.06
CA LEU A 26 -20.28 -8.52 -2.32
C LEU A 26 -18.94 -8.72 -1.60
N PHE A 27 -17.84 -8.46 -2.30
CA PHE A 27 -16.50 -8.56 -1.72
C PHE A 27 -16.25 -7.49 -0.65
N ALA A 28 -16.71 -6.27 -0.87
CA ALA A 28 -16.63 -5.21 0.12
C ALA A 28 -17.41 -5.53 1.40
N ILE A 29 -18.62 -6.08 1.26
CA ILE A 29 -19.45 -6.52 2.39
C ILE A 29 -18.74 -7.66 3.15
N ALA A 30 -18.19 -8.64 2.45
CA ALA A 30 -17.45 -9.74 3.08
C ALA A 30 -16.23 -9.25 3.86
N LEU A 31 -15.46 -8.32 3.29
CA LEU A 31 -14.30 -7.69 3.97
C LEU A 31 -14.70 -6.89 5.20
N ILE A 32 -15.74 -6.07 5.10
CA ILE A 32 -16.22 -5.26 6.23
C ILE A 32 -16.77 -6.18 7.33
N PHE A 33 -17.56 -7.19 6.97
CA PHE A 33 -18.09 -8.15 7.93
C PHE A 33 -16.96 -8.90 8.66
N MET A 34 -15.93 -9.31 7.95
CA MET A 34 -14.74 -9.93 8.52
C MET A 34 -14.00 -8.97 9.46
N ALA A 35 -13.77 -7.73 9.06
CA ALA A 35 -13.08 -6.72 9.86
C ALA A 35 -13.87 -6.40 11.15
N VAL A 36 -15.20 -6.23 11.05
CA VAL A 36 -16.08 -6.02 12.20
C VAL A 36 -16.09 -7.24 13.11
N GLY A 37 -16.16 -8.44 12.54
CA GLY A 37 -16.09 -9.69 13.32
C GLY A 37 -14.79 -9.81 14.12
N ILE A 38 -13.65 -9.50 13.51
CA ILE A 38 -12.34 -9.49 14.18
C ILE A 38 -12.29 -8.41 15.28
N LEU A 39 -12.82 -7.22 15.02
CA LEU A 39 -12.90 -6.15 16.01
C LEU A 39 -13.74 -6.58 17.22
N VAL A 40 -14.90 -7.21 16.99
CA VAL A 40 -15.74 -7.76 18.07
C VAL A 40 -14.98 -8.82 18.86
N MET A 41 -14.24 -9.71 18.18
CA MET A 41 -13.45 -10.75 18.86
C MET A 41 -12.26 -10.17 19.64
N LEU A 42 -11.63 -9.10 19.17
CA LEU A 42 -10.64 -8.36 19.94
C LEU A 42 -11.24 -7.82 21.24
N TYR A 43 -12.46 -7.29 21.18
CA TYR A 43 -13.15 -6.78 22.34
C TYR A 43 -13.62 -7.90 23.29
N VAL A 44 -14.14 -9.00 22.78
CA VAL A 44 -14.65 -10.13 23.60
C VAL A 44 -13.53 -10.93 24.26
N LYS A 45 -12.44 -11.20 23.52
CA LYS A 45 -11.32 -12.00 24.03
C LYS A 45 -10.36 -11.21 24.91
N HIS A 46 -10.36 -9.88 24.82
CA HIS A 46 -9.44 -8.99 25.53
C HIS A 46 -7.98 -9.51 25.51
N PRO A 47 -7.41 -9.89 24.35
CA PRO A 47 -6.04 -10.35 24.32
C PRO A 47 -5.10 -9.22 24.74
N ALA A 48 -4.01 -9.56 25.45
CA ALA A 48 -3.03 -8.58 25.86
C ALA A 48 -2.35 -7.95 24.63
N LEU A 49 -2.41 -6.63 24.53
CA LEU A 49 -1.64 -5.85 23.55
C LEU A 49 -0.33 -5.45 24.22
N PRO A 50 0.84 -5.72 23.61
CA PRO A 50 2.09 -5.24 24.14
C PRO A 50 2.15 -3.71 24.10
N GLU A 51 2.61 -3.10 25.17
CA GLU A 51 2.73 -1.66 25.27
C GLU A 51 4.01 -1.16 24.57
N LEU A 52 3.95 0.03 23.98
CA LEU A 52 5.10 0.61 23.28
C LEU A 52 6.30 0.85 24.20
N TRP A 53 6.05 1.20 25.47
CA TRP A 53 7.07 1.48 26.47
C TRP A 53 7.67 0.22 27.10
N ASP A 54 7.09 -0.96 26.88
CA ASP A 54 7.64 -2.24 27.34
C ASP A 54 8.71 -2.82 26.41
N GLY A 55 9.36 -1.96 25.62
CA GLY A 55 10.42 -2.37 24.70
C GLY A 55 9.91 -3.01 23.41
N PHE A 56 8.63 -2.84 23.06
CA PHE A 56 8.01 -3.40 21.86
C PHE A 56 8.82 -3.11 20.58
N GLY A 57 9.46 -1.95 20.51
CA GLY A 57 10.28 -1.56 19.35
C GLY A 57 11.72 -2.07 19.36
N THR A 58 12.21 -2.60 20.49
CA THR A 58 13.61 -3.04 20.65
C THR A 58 13.83 -4.53 20.44
N LYS A 59 12.75 -5.32 20.42
CA LYS A 59 12.80 -6.79 20.23
C LYS A 59 13.32 -7.23 18.86
N TYR A 60 13.33 -6.33 17.90
CA TYR A 60 13.67 -6.63 16.49
C TYR A 60 14.83 -5.76 16.01
N GLU A 61 16.04 -6.03 16.49
CA GLU A 61 17.24 -5.29 16.11
C GLU A 61 17.48 -5.20 14.60
N GLN A 62 17.09 -6.25 13.86
CA GLN A 62 17.21 -6.29 12.40
C GLN A 62 16.10 -5.53 11.66
N ASN A 63 15.01 -5.20 12.34
CA ASN A 63 13.86 -4.50 11.76
C ASN A 63 13.41 -3.37 12.71
N PRO A 64 14.19 -2.30 12.87
CA PRO A 64 13.85 -1.21 13.76
C PRO A 64 12.54 -0.53 13.31
N ILE A 65 11.85 0.10 14.27
CA ILE A 65 10.62 0.86 13.99
C ILE A 65 10.87 1.86 12.87
N PHE A 66 11.94 2.64 12.97
CA PHE A 66 12.34 3.58 11.93
C PHE A 66 13.56 3.05 11.16
N PRO A 67 13.52 2.98 9.81
CA PRO A 67 12.41 3.32 8.92
C PRO A 67 11.51 2.12 8.54
N MET A 68 11.84 0.88 9.00
CA MET A 68 11.31 -0.39 8.47
C MET A 68 9.80 -0.53 8.67
N MET A 69 9.32 -0.25 9.88
CA MET A 69 7.90 -0.34 10.21
C MET A 69 7.10 0.69 9.38
N PHE A 70 7.58 1.91 9.25
CA PHE A 70 6.88 2.96 8.51
C PHE A 70 6.74 2.68 7.01
N ILE A 71 7.68 1.97 6.41
CA ILE A 71 7.54 1.49 5.03
C ILE A 71 6.45 0.41 4.96
N SER A 72 6.40 -0.50 5.91
CA SER A 72 5.46 -1.63 5.88
C SER A 72 4.01 -1.21 6.14
N ILE A 73 3.75 -0.36 7.14
CA ILE A 73 2.39 0.04 7.54
C ILE A 73 1.85 1.22 6.75
N ALA A 74 2.69 1.97 6.07
CA ALA A 74 2.29 3.21 5.42
C ALA A 74 1.22 3.00 4.33
N CYS A 75 1.08 1.79 3.77
CA CYS A 75 0.03 1.50 2.78
C CYS A 75 -1.38 1.76 3.33
N GLY A 76 -1.64 1.44 4.61
CA GLY A 76 -2.92 1.72 5.28
C GLY A 76 -3.09 3.17 5.76
N ALA A 77 -2.03 3.97 5.77
CA ALA A 77 -2.07 5.38 6.21
C ALA A 77 -1.80 6.34 5.05
N ILE A 78 -0.73 6.10 4.29
CA ILE A 78 -0.32 6.93 3.14
C ILE A 78 0.12 5.97 2.03
N SER A 79 -0.63 5.91 0.93
CA SER A 79 -0.35 4.99 -0.17
C SER A 79 -0.19 5.72 -1.49
N GLY A 80 0.90 5.42 -2.20
CA GLY A 80 1.11 5.90 -3.57
C GLY A 80 0.13 5.30 -4.58
N PHE A 81 -0.47 4.16 -4.25
CA PHE A 81 -1.52 3.58 -5.08
C PHE A 81 -2.71 4.52 -5.26
N HIS A 82 -3.03 5.34 -4.27
CA HIS A 82 -4.07 6.36 -4.37
C HIS A 82 -3.75 7.43 -5.42
N ALA A 83 -2.50 7.76 -5.64
CA ALA A 83 -2.10 8.70 -6.68
C ALA A 83 -2.47 8.23 -8.09
N THR A 84 -2.43 6.91 -8.33
CA THR A 84 -2.81 6.31 -9.62
C THR A 84 -4.31 6.08 -9.74
N GLN A 85 -5.02 5.82 -8.62
CA GLN A 85 -6.44 5.50 -8.61
C GLN A 85 -7.35 6.73 -8.52
N SER A 86 -6.94 7.76 -7.76
CA SER A 86 -7.77 8.96 -7.57
C SER A 86 -8.18 9.65 -8.87
N PRO A 87 -7.30 9.80 -9.88
CA PRO A 87 -7.71 10.38 -11.15
C PRO A 87 -8.76 9.55 -11.90
N LEU A 88 -8.70 8.22 -11.78
CA LEU A 88 -9.70 7.32 -12.38
C LEU A 88 -11.04 7.44 -11.68
N MET A 89 -11.03 7.46 -10.34
CA MET A 89 -12.23 7.64 -9.54
C MET A 89 -12.87 9.01 -9.78
N ALA A 90 -12.06 10.06 -9.87
CA ALA A 90 -12.55 11.42 -10.16
C ALA A 90 -13.30 11.49 -11.49
N ARG A 91 -12.84 10.77 -12.52
CA ARG A 91 -13.52 10.67 -13.82
C ARG A 91 -14.85 9.90 -13.78
N CYS A 92 -15.03 9.01 -12.80
CA CYS A 92 -16.25 8.23 -12.62
C CYS A 92 -17.29 8.90 -11.71
N MET A 93 -16.92 9.99 -11.02
CA MET A 93 -17.85 10.68 -10.14
C MET A 93 -18.95 11.37 -10.92
N THR A 94 -20.18 11.21 -10.47
CA THR A 94 -21.37 11.86 -11.04
C THR A 94 -21.68 13.21 -10.39
N SER A 95 -21.15 13.47 -9.19
CA SER A 95 -21.36 14.71 -8.44
C SER A 95 -20.19 14.99 -7.49
N GLU A 96 -19.78 16.25 -7.36
CA GLU A 96 -18.73 16.68 -6.41
C GLU A 96 -19.11 16.43 -4.94
N ARG A 97 -20.39 16.32 -4.62
CA ARG A 97 -20.86 15.98 -3.27
C ARG A 97 -20.36 14.61 -2.79
N HIS A 98 -20.08 13.70 -3.71
CA HIS A 98 -19.54 12.38 -3.42
C HIS A 98 -18.02 12.37 -3.20
N ALA A 99 -17.31 13.45 -3.49
CA ALA A 99 -15.86 13.50 -3.39
C ALA A 99 -15.36 13.18 -1.97
N ARG A 100 -15.97 13.80 -0.95
CA ARG A 100 -15.57 13.60 0.44
C ARG A 100 -15.74 12.15 0.92
N PRO A 101 -16.89 11.48 0.78
CA PRO A 101 -17.03 10.08 1.18
C PRO A 101 -16.17 9.15 0.33
N ILE A 102 -15.99 9.39 -0.97
CA ILE A 102 -15.18 8.54 -1.85
C ILE A 102 -13.71 8.63 -1.52
N PHE A 103 -13.13 9.83 -1.43
CA PHE A 103 -11.68 9.98 -1.25
C PHE A 103 -11.27 9.97 0.23
N PHE A 104 -11.92 10.76 1.07
CA PHE A 104 -11.59 10.83 2.50
C PHE A 104 -12.21 9.67 3.28
N GLY A 105 -13.49 9.37 3.06
CA GLY A 105 -14.19 8.31 3.77
C GLY A 105 -13.59 6.93 3.51
N ALA A 106 -13.22 6.62 2.26
CA ALA A 106 -12.56 5.37 1.93
C ALA A 106 -11.21 5.23 2.65
N MET A 107 -10.40 6.28 2.70
CA MET A 107 -9.10 6.28 3.40
C MET A 107 -9.24 6.09 4.90
N VAL A 108 -10.23 6.71 5.52
CA VAL A 108 -10.51 6.50 6.96
C VAL A 108 -10.91 5.05 7.22
N THR A 109 -11.77 4.48 6.37
CA THR A 109 -12.18 3.08 6.47
C THR A 109 -11.00 2.13 6.30
N GLU A 110 -10.14 2.38 5.30
CA GLU A 110 -8.92 1.59 5.07
C GLU A 110 -8.00 1.64 6.28
N GLY A 111 -7.75 2.83 6.84
CA GLY A 111 -6.93 3.01 8.03
C GLY A 111 -7.49 2.26 9.26
N ILE A 112 -8.80 2.32 9.49
CA ILE A 112 -9.44 1.57 10.57
C ILE A 112 -9.28 0.06 10.38
N VAL A 113 -9.53 -0.45 9.18
CA VAL A 113 -9.36 -1.88 8.87
C VAL A 113 -7.89 -2.31 9.05
N ALA A 114 -6.94 -1.48 8.62
CA ALA A 114 -5.52 -1.76 8.81
C ALA A 114 -5.14 -1.82 10.30
N LEU A 115 -5.68 -0.92 11.14
CA LEU A 115 -5.47 -0.94 12.59
C LEU A 115 -6.08 -2.18 13.25
N ILE A 116 -7.28 -2.61 12.83
CA ILE A 116 -7.91 -3.84 13.32
C ILE A 116 -7.00 -5.05 13.02
N TRP A 117 -6.48 -5.14 11.80
CA TRP A 117 -5.58 -6.23 11.41
C TRP A 117 -4.24 -6.17 12.14
N ALA A 118 -3.66 -4.99 12.33
CA ALA A 118 -2.43 -4.81 13.08
C ALA A 118 -2.60 -5.29 14.54
N ALA A 119 -3.67 -4.83 15.21
CA ALA A 119 -4.00 -5.25 16.57
C ALA A 119 -4.24 -6.77 16.65
N ALA A 120 -5.06 -7.32 15.73
CA ALA A 120 -5.36 -8.74 15.72
C ALA A 120 -4.11 -9.61 15.51
N ALA A 121 -3.25 -9.25 14.57
CA ALA A 121 -2.02 -9.98 14.31
C ALA A 121 -1.05 -9.91 15.50
N THR A 122 -0.87 -8.73 16.08
CA THR A 122 -0.02 -8.54 17.26
C THR A 122 -0.51 -9.35 18.46
N CYS A 123 -1.81 -9.35 18.71
CA CYS A 123 -2.39 -10.13 19.82
C CYS A 123 -2.38 -11.64 19.56
N PHE A 124 -2.60 -12.07 18.33
CA PHE A 124 -2.74 -13.50 18.00
C PHE A 124 -1.40 -14.22 18.01
N PHE A 125 -0.35 -13.61 17.46
CA PHE A 125 0.98 -14.20 17.38
C PHE A 125 1.88 -13.83 18.56
N GLY A 126 1.55 -12.77 19.30
CA GLY A 126 2.25 -12.38 20.52
C GLY A 126 3.77 -12.25 20.36
N GLU A 127 4.50 -12.77 21.36
CA GLU A 127 5.97 -12.72 21.41
C GLU A 127 6.68 -13.74 20.51
N HIS A 128 5.98 -14.79 20.08
CA HIS A 128 6.56 -15.90 19.30
C HIS A 128 6.81 -15.53 17.84
N GLY A 129 6.32 -14.35 17.41
CA GLY A 129 6.45 -13.89 16.03
C GLY A 129 5.48 -14.59 15.06
N ILE A 130 5.43 -14.07 13.84
CA ILE A 130 4.55 -14.59 12.77
C ILE A 130 5.26 -15.76 12.06
N VAL A 131 5.44 -16.87 12.78
CA VAL A 131 6.14 -18.06 12.30
C VAL A 131 5.24 -19.27 12.49
N ASP A 132 5.22 -20.15 11.53
CA ASP A 132 4.59 -21.46 11.64
C ASP A 132 5.47 -22.36 12.52
N GLU A 133 4.97 -22.74 13.69
CA GLU A 133 5.68 -23.57 14.66
C GLU A 133 6.09 -24.94 14.09
N ALA A 134 5.30 -25.47 13.15
CA ALA A 134 5.57 -26.78 12.55
C ALA A 134 6.69 -26.75 11.49
N THR A 135 6.81 -25.65 10.76
CA THR A 135 7.73 -25.52 9.61
C THR A 135 8.87 -24.53 9.83
N GLY A 136 8.81 -23.70 10.88
CA GLY A 136 9.75 -22.62 11.14
C GLY A 136 9.72 -21.50 10.10
N LYS A 137 8.77 -21.53 9.16
CA LYS A 137 8.63 -20.53 8.09
C LYS A 137 7.70 -19.40 8.51
N GLY A 138 8.06 -18.15 8.14
CA GLY A 138 7.19 -17.01 8.36
C GLY A 138 5.89 -17.12 7.56
N PHE A 139 4.76 -16.80 8.21
CA PHE A 139 3.46 -16.70 7.53
C PHE A 139 3.45 -15.54 6.54
N SER A 140 2.85 -15.77 5.38
CA SER A 140 2.46 -14.66 4.49
C SER A 140 1.25 -13.92 5.08
N GLY A 141 1.04 -12.66 4.69
CA GLY A 141 -0.12 -11.87 5.16
C GLY A 141 -1.47 -12.58 4.94
N ALA A 142 -1.63 -13.30 3.83
CA ALA A 142 -2.83 -14.10 3.55
C ALA A 142 -3.00 -15.27 4.53
N MET A 143 -1.91 -15.93 4.89
CA MET A 143 -1.93 -17.03 5.89
C MET A 143 -2.26 -16.49 7.28
N VAL A 144 -1.67 -15.36 7.68
CA VAL A 144 -1.97 -14.64 8.93
C VAL A 144 -3.47 -14.35 9.04
N ALA A 145 -4.03 -13.70 8.03
CA ALA A 145 -5.44 -13.35 8.03
C ALA A 145 -6.37 -14.58 8.06
N THR A 146 -5.99 -15.66 7.35
CA THR A 146 -6.76 -16.92 7.38
C THR A 146 -6.68 -17.60 8.75
N ALA A 147 -5.50 -17.63 9.37
CA ALA A 147 -5.31 -18.24 10.69
C ALA A 147 -6.14 -17.52 11.76
N ILE A 148 -6.05 -16.20 11.82
CA ILE A 148 -6.82 -15.37 12.75
C ILE A 148 -8.33 -15.55 12.53
N SER A 149 -8.78 -15.43 11.27
CA SER A 149 -10.21 -15.52 10.96
C SER A 149 -10.78 -16.90 11.28
N ARG A 150 -10.07 -17.98 10.98
CA ARG A 150 -10.49 -19.33 11.34
C ARG A 150 -10.52 -19.56 12.85
N SER A 151 -9.51 -19.08 13.57
CA SER A 151 -9.41 -19.27 15.01
C SER A 151 -10.48 -18.47 15.79
N TRP A 152 -10.76 -17.25 15.34
CA TRP A 152 -11.64 -16.34 16.07
C TRP A 152 -13.10 -16.39 15.62
N LEU A 153 -13.34 -16.55 14.32
CA LEU A 153 -14.69 -16.54 13.73
C LEU A 153 -15.14 -17.93 13.26
N GLY A 154 -14.33 -18.97 13.50
CA GLY A 154 -14.64 -20.34 13.12
C GLY A 154 -14.71 -20.58 11.61
N PRO A 155 -15.48 -21.59 11.13
CA PRO A 155 -15.56 -21.94 9.71
C PRO A 155 -16.10 -20.82 8.83
N VAL A 156 -17.05 -20.03 9.33
CA VAL A 156 -17.61 -18.87 8.61
C VAL A 156 -16.53 -17.82 8.38
N GLY A 157 -15.73 -17.53 9.42
CA GLY A 157 -14.58 -16.63 9.31
C GLY A 157 -13.55 -17.10 8.30
N GLY A 158 -13.29 -18.41 8.25
CA GLY A 158 -12.40 -19.00 7.22
C GLY A 158 -12.90 -18.76 5.80
N VAL A 159 -14.19 -18.94 5.55
CA VAL A 159 -14.80 -18.66 4.22
C VAL A 159 -14.73 -17.19 3.87
N LEU A 160 -15.08 -16.31 4.81
CA LEU A 160 -15.01 -14.86 4.61
C LEU A 160 -13.58 -14.38 4.36
N ALA A 161 -12.60 -14.95 5.07
CA ALA A 161 -11.18 -14.67 4.84
C ALA A 161 -10.75 -15.05 3.44
N ILE A 162 -11.10 -16.24 2.97
CA ILE A 162 -10.77 -16.69 1.61
C ILE A 162 -11.43 -15.76 0.58
N LEU A 163 -12.71 -15.45 0.73
CA LEU A 163 -13.42 -14.55 -0.18
C LEU A 163 -12.79 -13.15 -0.19
N GLY A 164 -12.52 -12.57 0.99
CA GLY A 164 -11.93 -11.24 1.11
C GLY A 164 -10.48 -11.18 0.62
N ILE A 165 -9.65 -12.14 1.05
CA ILE A 165 -8.21 -12.18 0.73
C ILE A 165 -7.97 -12.52 -0.74
N VAL A 166 -8.79 -13.37 -1.35
CA VAL A 166 -8.65 -13.72 -2.78
C VAL A 166 -9.25 -12.63 -3.66
N ALA A 167 -10.38 -12.09 -3.26
CA ALA A 167 -11.09 -11.09 -4.07
C ALA A 167 -10.38 -9.73 -4.10
N ALA A 168 -9.83 -9.27 -2.99
CA ALA A 168 -9.16 -7.97 -2.91
C ALA A 168 -7.96 -7.85 -3.89
N PRO A 169 -7.02 -8.81 -3.96
CA PRO A 169 -5.95 -8.77 -4.97
C PRO A 169 -6.45 -8.84 -6.41
N ILE A 170 -7.52 -9.60 -6.68
CA ILE A 170 -8.08 -9.70 -8.03
C ILE A 170 -8.60 -8.34 -8.49
N THR A 171 -9.36 -7.66 -7.65
CA THR A 171 -9.92 -6.34 -7.97
C THR A 171 -8.83 -5.27 -8.05
N SER A 172 -7.87 -5.29 -7.13
CA SER A 172 -6.76 -4.35 -7.11
C SER A 172 -5.80 -4.56 -8.29
N GLY A 173 -5.53 -5.81 -8.66
CA GLY A 173 -4.67 -6.16 -9.79
C GLY A 173 -5.24 -5.69 -11.13
N ASP A 174 -6.55 -5.85 -11.38
CA ASP A 174 -7.21 -5.31 -12.56
C ASP A 174 -7.05 -3.80 -12.66
N THR A 175 -7.32 -3.11 -11.56
CA THR A 175 -7.23 -1.65 -11.51
C THR A 175 -5.80 -1.16 -11.66
N ALA A 176 -4.82 -1.86 -11.07
CA ALA A 176 -3.39 -1.55 -11.18
C ALA A 176 -2.88 -1.70 -12.62
N LEU A 177 -3.18 -2.82 -13.27
CA LEU A 177 -2.78 -3.07 -14.67
C LEU A 177 -3.43 -2.07 -15.64
N ARG A 178 -4.68 -1.70 -15.40
CA ARG A 178 -5.40 -0.68 -16.17
C ARG A 178 -4.74 0.69 -16.00
N SER A 179 -4.43 1.09 -14.77
CA SER A 179 -3.73 2.34 -14.48
C SER A 179 -2.36 2.38 -15.14
N ALA A 180 -1.57 1.32 -14.98
CA ALA A 180 -0.24 1.22 -15.60
C ALA A 180 -0.33 1.37 -17.13
N ARG A 181 -1.28 0.68 -17.77
CA ARG A 181 -1.52 0.83 -19.21
C ARG A 181 -1.87 2.27 -19.60
N LEU A 182 -2.76 2.92 -18.85
CA LEU A 182 -3.18 4.30 -19.15
C LEU A 182 -2.03 5.28 -18.96
N ILE A 183 -1.23 5.14 -17.90
CA ILE A 183 -0.05 5.96 -17.66
C ILE A 183 0.97 5.78 -18.79
N LEU A 184 1.25 4.55 -19.22
CA LEU A 184 2.14 4.29 -20.35
C LEU A 184 1.57 4.84 -21.67
N ALA A 185 0.25 4.74 -21.88
CA ALA A 185 -0.40 5.30 -23.04
C ALA A 185 -0.28 6.81 -23.10
N ASP A 186 -0.45 7.49 -21.98
CA ASP A 186 -0.28 8.94 -21.86
C ASP A 186 1.19 9.33 -22.06
N PHE A 187 2.12 8.58 -21.48
CA PHE A 187 3.56 8.83 -21.61
C PHE A 187 4.06 8.69 -23.05
N PHE A 188 3.64 7.61 -23.74
CA PHE A 188 4.02 7.35 -25.14
C PHE A 188 3.09 7.99 -26.16
N HIS A 189 2.10 8.77 -25.74
CA HIS A 189 1.10 9.41 -26.60
C HIS A 189 0.33 8.42 -27.49
N VAL A 190 0.04 7.22 -26.99
CA VAL A 190 -0.63 6.15 -27.73
C VAL A 190 -2.13 6.23 -27.57
N ALA A 191 -2.84 6.48 -28.66
CA ALA A 191 -4.30 6.53 -28.65
C ALA A 191 -4.93 5.17 -28.27
N GLN A 192 -5.81 5.17 -27.25
CA GLN A 192 -6.38 3.97 -26.66
C GLN A 192 -7.71 3.49 -27.33
N ARG A 193 -8.07 4.05 -28.49
CA ARG A 193 -9.29 3.64 -29.21
C ARG A 193 -9.18 2.28 -29.88
N SER A 194 -7.98 1.92 -30.39
CA SER A 194 -7.71 0.66 -31.08
C SER A 194 -7.35 -0.46 -30.11
N ILE A 195 -7.94 -1.64 -30.27
CA ILE A 195 -7.63 -2.86 -29.49
C ILE A 195 -6.16 -3.24 -29.69
N THR A 196 -5.64 -3.17 -30.91
CA THR A 196 -4.24 -3.49 -31.22
C THR A 196 -3.26 -2.61 -30.43
N LYS A 197 -3.55 -1.31 -30.34
CA LYS A 197 -2.70 -0.38 -29.57
C LYS A 197 -2.78 -0.63 -28.05
N ARG A 198 -3.93 -1.06 -27.57
CA ARG A 198 -4.07 -1.51 -26.16
C ARG A 198 -3.26 -2.76 -25.89
N LEU A 199 -3.33 -3.76 -26.79
CA LEU A 199 -2.56 -5.01 -26.69
C LEU A 199 -1.06 -4.74 -26.69
N LEU A 200 -0.59 -3.84 -27.54
CA LEU A 200 0.83 -3.46 -27.60
C LEU A 200 1.40 -2.99 -26.26
N LEU A 201 0.60 -2.27 -25.47
CA LEU A 201 1.00 -1.82 -24.13
C LEU A 201 0.74 -2.87 -23.05
N CYS A 202 -0.30 -3.70 -23.22
CA CYS A 202 -0.63 -4.72 -22.24
C CYS A 202 0.35 -5.89 -22.24
N ILE A 203 0.78 -6.35 -23.42
CA ILE A 203 1.67 -7.53 -23.53
C ILE A 203 2.96 -7.35 -22.73
N PRO A 204 3.74 -6.27 -22.87
CA PRO A 204 4.93 -6.05 -22.06
C PRO A 204 4.62 -6.01 -20.55
N LEU A 205 3.54 -5.36 -20.15
CA LEU A 205 3.12 -5.31 -18.74
C LEU A 205 2.83 -6.70 -18.19
N PHE A 206 2.10 -7.53 -18.95
CA PHE A 206 1.82 -8.92 -18.54
C PHE A 206 3.10 -9.77 -18.48
N LEU A 207 3.98 -9.62 -19.44
CA LEU A 207 5.26 -10.35 -19.44
C LEU A 207 6.10 -10.01 -18.21
N VAL A 208 6.22 -8.74 -17.86
CA VAL A 208 6.91 -8.30 -16.62
C VAL A 208 6.21 -8.87 -15.39
N THR A 209 4.88 -8.80 -15.32
CA THR A 209 4.12 -9.31 -14.18
C THR A 209 4.28 -10.83 -14.03
N ILE A 210 4.26 -11.57 -15.13
CA ILE A 210 4.50 -13.03 -15.15
C ILE A 210 5.94 -13.34 -14.71
N GLY A 211 6.93 -12.60 -15.20
CA GLY A 211 8.33 -12.73 -14.80
C GLY A 211 8.53 -12.53 -13.30
N LEU A 212 7.93 -11.47 -12.73
CA LEU A 212 7.96 -11.23 -11.30
C LEU A 212 7.26 -12.34 -10.51
N LEU A 213 6.14 -12.86 -11.01
CA LEU A 213 5.45 -13.97 -10.37
C LEU A 213 6.29 -15.25 -10.37
N ILE A 214 6.92 -15.59 -11.51
CA ILE A 214 7.82 -16.74 -11.59
C ILE A 214 8.97 -16.58 -10.60
N PHE A 215 9.62 -15.43 -10.56
CA PHE A 215 10.67 -15.14 -9.58
C PHE A 215 10.16 -15.31 -8.14
N SER A 216 8.99 -14.75 -7.82
CA SER A 216 8.36 -14.87 -6.50
C SER A 216 8.09 -16.31 -6.06
N LEU A 217 7.81 -17.22 -7.02
CA LEU A 217 7.51 -18.63 -6.75
C LEU A 217 8.76 -19.53 -6.77
N SER A 218 9.79 -19.14 -7.52
CA SER A 218 11.01 -19.93 -7.72
C SER A 218 12.02 -19.72 -6.61
N ASP A 219 12.06 -18.52 -6.02
CA ASP A 219 12.99 -18.18 -4.95
C ASP A 219 12.28 -18.19 -3.58
N ALA A 220 12.90 -18.82 -2.58
CA ALA A 220 12.36 -18.90 -1.22
C ALA A 220 12.17 -17.51 -0.56
N GLN A 221 12.97 -16.52 -0.96
CA GLN A 221 12.88 -15.12 -0.52
C GLN A 221 12.22 -14.21 -1.55
N GLY A 222 11.93 -14.72 -2.75
CA GLY A 222 11.49 -13.92 -3.89
C GLY A 222 10.25 -13.08 -3.60
N PHE A 223 9.24 -13.67 -2.97
CA PHE A 223 8.06 -12.92 -2.54
C PHE A 223 8.40 -11.78 -1.57
N LYS A 224 9.27 -12.03 -0.60
CA LYS A 224 9.66 -11.05 0.43
C LYS A 224 10.43 -9.88 -0.19
N ILE A 225 11.31 -10.17 -1.13
CA ILE A 225 12.08 -9.17 -1.88
C ILE A 225 11.13 -8.27 -2.69
N ILE A 226 10.24 -8.87 -3.50
CA ILE A 226 9.27 -8.11 -4.30
C ILE A 226 8.37 -7.26 -3.40
N TRP A 227 7.91 -7.81 -2.27
CA TRP A 227 7.06 -7.09 -1.34
C TRP A 227 7.74 -5.84 -0.76
N ARG A 228 9.03 -5.93 -0.43
CA ARG A 228 9.80 -4.80 0.10
C ARG A 228 10.03 -3.71 -0.96
N TYR A 229 10.40 -4.11 -2.18
CA TYR A 229 10.50 -3.16 -3.30
C TYR A 229 9.17 -2.48 -3.59
N PHE A 230 8.09 -3.25 -3.61
CA PHE A 230 6.74 -2.71 -3.76
C PHE A 230 6.41 -1.70 -2.67
N ALA A 231 6.64 -2.04 -1.41
CA ALA A 231 6.37 -1.16 -0.29
C ALA A 231 7.14 0.15 -0.41
N TRP A 232 8.45 0.10 -0.69
CA TRP A 232 9.27 1.30 -0.87
C TRP A 232 8.84 2.14 -2.08
N ALA A 233 8.59 1.53 -3.22
CA ALA A 233 8.15 2.21 -4.44
C ALA A 233 6.80 2.91 -4.23
N ASN A 234 5.87 2.24 -3.57
CA ASN A 234 4.56 2.78 -3.21
C ASN A 234 4.70 4.03 -2.32
N GLN A 235 5.56 3.96 -1.29
CA GLN A 235 5.77 5.09 -0.37
C GLN A 235 6.52 6.24 -1.04
N THR A 236 7.43 5.94 -1.94
CA THR A 236 8.13 6.96 -2.74
C THR A 236 7.15 7.72 -3.65
N LEU A 237 6.24 7.01 -4.30
CA LEU A 237 5.18 7.61 -5.11
C LEU A 237 4.25 8.48 -4.25
N ALA A 238 3.87 8.02 -3.07
CA ALA A 238 3.08 8.80 -2.11
C ALA A 238 3.82 10.08 -1.69
N THR A 239 5.12 9.99 -1.43
CA THR A 239 5.96 11.15 -1.07
C THR A 239 5.98 12.20 -2.18
N VAL A 240 6.22 11.78 -3.42
CA VAL A 240 6.19 12.68 -4.58
C VAL A 240 4.83 13.35 -4.73
N THR A 241 3.75 12.59 -4.53
CA THR A 241 2.37 13.11 -4.61
C THR A 241 2.08 14.13 -3.52
N LEU A 242 2.51 13.87 -2.28
CA LEU A 242 2.37 14.82 -1.17
C LEU A 242 3.11 16.14 -1.45
N TRP A 243 4.32 16.07 -2.01
CA TRP A 243 5.05 17.25 -2.45
C TRP A 243 4.32 17.99 -3.57
N ALA A 244 3.79 17.28 -4.58
CA ALA A 244 3.02 17.90 -5.66
C ALA A 244 1.78 18.64 -5.13
N ILE A 245 1.03 18.01 -4.21
CA ILE A 245 -0.12 18.63 -3.55
C ILE A 245 0.31 19.86 -2.75
N THR A 246 1.38 19.77 -1.98
CA THR A 246 1.91 20.88 -1.18
C THR A 246 2.27 22.08 -2.06
N LEU A 247 3.02 21.86 -3.13
CA LEU A 247 3.41 22.90 -4.08
C LEU A 247 2.20 23.51 -4.77
N TRP A 248 1.20 22.68 -5.11
CA TRP A 248 -0.05 23.17 -5.70
C TRP A 248 -0.84 24.05 -4.74
N LEU A 249 -1.01 23.64 -3.48
CA LEU A 249 -1.71 24.41 -2.45
C LEU A 249 -1.05 25.77 -2.20
N VAL A 250 0.28 25.81 -2.11
CA VAL A 250 1.04 27.06 -1.94
C VAL A 250 0.86 27.98 -3.15
N LYS A 251 0.93 27.43 -4.38
CA LYS A 251 0.83 28.21 -5.62
C LYS A 251 -0.56 28.85 -5.81
N HIS A 252 -1.61 28.14 -5.41
CA HIS A 252 -2.99 28.61 -5.60
C HIS A 252 -3.49 29.48 -4.44
N LYS A 253 -2.62 29.86 -3.49
CA LYS A 253 -2.89 30.78 -2.36
C LYS A 253 -4.16 30.47 -1.56
N ARG A 254 -4.67 29.25 -1.63
CA ARG A 254 -5.75 28.81 -0.76
C ARG A 254 -5.19 28.65 0.64
N GLU A 255 -5.90 29.10 1.64
CA GLU A 255 -5.56 29.18 3.06
C GLU A 255 -4.20 28.58 3.45
N ARG A 256 -3.23 29.42 3.83
CA ARG A 256 -1.85 28.99 4.16
C ARG A 256 -1.79 27.85 5.19
N SER A 257 -2.81 27.72 6.02
CA SER A 257 -2.95 26.64 7.00
C SER A 257 -3.13 25.27 6.34
N THR A 258 -3.81 25.20 5.19
CA THR A 258 -4.12 23.95 4.50
C THR A 258 -2.86 23.25 3.94
N MET A 259 -1.79 23.99 3.62
CA MET A 259 -0.56 23.38 3.12
C MET A 259 0.10 22.46 4.14
N TRP A 260 -0.07 22.72 5.46
CA TRP A 260 0.54 21.91 6.52
C TRP A 260 0.01 20.48 6.54
N ILE A 261 -1.22 20.25 6.07
CA ILE A 261 -1.85 18.94 5.98
C ILE A 261 -1.03 17.98 5.09
N SER A 262 -0.47 18.51 4.00
CA SER A 262 0.37 17.71 3.09
C SER A 262 1.87 17.88 3.32
N LEU A 263 2.31 19.04 3.81
CA LEU A 263 3.72 19.36 4.01
C LEU A 263 4.36 18.52 5.13
N ILE A 264 3.68 18.39 6.27
CA ILE A 264 4.20 17.59 7.39
C ILE A 264 4.38 16.13 6.99
N PRO A 265 3.35 15.45 6.43
CA PRO A 265 3.54 14.10 5.91
C PRO A 265 4.57 14.00 4.78
N ALA A 266 4.71 15.02 3.92
CA ALA A 266 5.71 15.02 2.85
C ALA A 266 7.14 14.99 3.41
N PHE A 267 7.45 15.81 4.42
CA PHE A 267 8.74 15.78 5.10
C PHE A 267 8.99 14.44 5.78
N PHE A 268 8.01 13.96 6.55
CA PHE A 268 8.12 12.69 7.25
C PHE A 268 8.38 11.53 6.29
N MET A 269 7.61 11.43 5.22
CA MET A 269 7.77 10.37 4.23
C MET A 269 9.07 10.51 3.42
N THR A 270 9.56 11.73 3.20
CA THR A 270 10.89 11.94 2.60
C THR A 270 11.98 11.35 3.49
N MET A 271 11.92 11.59 4.81
CA MET A 271 12.86 10.98 5.76
C MET A 271 12.78 9.45 5.73
N VAL A 272 11.57 8.89 5.80
CA VAL A 272 11.34 7.44 5.81
C VAL A 272 11.86 6.78 4.53
N CYS A 273 11.45 7.26 3.35
CA CYS A 273 11.81 6.65 2.07
C CYS A 273 13.31 6.74 1.77
N SER A 274 13.93 7.90 2.09
CA SER A 274 15.37 8.09 1.88
C SER A 274 16.21 7.24 2.84
N SER A 275 15.80 7.15 4.10
CA SER A 275 16.48 6.31 5.09
C SER A 275 16.36 4.84 4.73
N TYR A 276 15.16 4.40 4.36
CA TYR A 276 14.92 3.00 4.01
C TYR A 276 15.82 2.55 2.86
N ILE A 277 15.84 3.26 1.73
CA ILE A 277 16.65 2.82 0.57
C ILE A 277 18.15 2.81 0.88
N CYS A 278 18.61 3.67 1.80
CA CYS A 278 20.01 3.70 2.19
C CYS A 278 20.42 2.52 3.09
N VAL A 279 19.53 2.04 3.97
CA VAL A 279 19.89 1.02 4.96
C VAL A 279 19.27 -0.35 4.69
N ALA A 280 18.27 -0.43 3.82
CA ALA A 280 17.58 -1.68 3.52
C ALA A 280 18.48 -2.68 2.77
N PRO A 281 18.32 -3.98 3.04
CA PRO A 281 19.06 -5.03 2.32
C PRO A 281 18.85 -5.01 0.80
N GLU A 282 17.72 -4.49 0.34
CA GLU A 282 17.38 -4.34 -1.08
C GLU A 282 17.96 -3.06 -1.72
N GLY A 283 18.47 -2.14 -0.90
CA GLY A 283 19.02 -0.85 -1.32
C GLY A 283 20.53 -0.77 -1.11
N LEU A 284 20.98 0.41 -0.70
CA LEU A 284 22.40 0.67 -0.43
C LEU A 284 22.94 -0.09 0.81
N GLY A 285 22.07 -0.67 1.63
CA GLY A 285 22.46 -1.57 2.72
C GLY A 285 23.31 -2.76 2.26
N GLN A 286 23.13 -3.22 0.99
CA GLN A 286 24.01 -4.21 0.37
C GLN A 286 25.48 -3.75 0.27
N LEU A 287 25.72 -2.44 0.23
CA LEU A 287 27.06 -1.85 0.20
C LEU A 287 27.65 -1.66 1.58
N GLY A 288 27.03 -2.22 2.63
CA GLY A 288 27.53 -2.19 4.00
C GLY A 288 27.09 -0.94 4.81
N VAL A 289 26.06 -0.22 4.36
CA VAL A 289 25.52 0.90 5.16
C VAL A 289 24.79 0.35 6.39
N PRO A 290 25.22 0.67 7.62
CA PRO A 290 24.62 0.11 8.82
C PRO A 290 23.24 0.72 9.11
N LEU A 291 22.37 -0.03 9.77
CA LEU A 291 21.04 0.45 10.19
C LEU A 291 21.12 1.70 11.10
N SER A 292 22.19 1.85 11.85
CA SER A 292 22.44 3.03 12.70
C SER A 292 22.59 4.33 11.90
N ALA A 293 22.84 4.26 10.59
CA ALA A 293 22.91 5.44 9.72
C ALA A 293 21.51 6.02 9.37
N ALA A 294 20.43 5.27 9.60
CA ALA A 294 19.10 5.71 9.23
C ALA A 294 18.68 7.09 9.79
N PRO A 295 18.88 7.43 11.08
CA PRO A 295 18.54 8.74 11.59
C PRO A 295 19.36 9.88 10.96
N THR A 296 20.63 9.62 10.65
CA THR A 296 21.50 10.62 10.00
C THR A 296 21.01 10.90 8.57
N VAL A 297 20.70 9.84 7.81
CA VAL A 297 20.14 9.97 6.47
C VAL A 297 18.79 10.71 6.51
N ALA A 298 17.95 10.40 7.49
CA ALA A 298 16.67 11.09 7.69
C ALA A 298 16.87 12.60 7.91
N LEU A 299 17.79 12.97 8.79
CA LEU A 299 18.09 14.38 9.08
C LEU A 299 18.60 15.11 7.84
N VAL A 300 19.52 14.50 7.09
CA VAL A 300 20.03 15.08 5.84
C VAL A 300 18.92 15.25 4.82
N ALA A 301 18.10 14.23 4.62
CA ALA A 301 16.97 14.29 3.69
C ALA A 301 15.96 15.37 4.08
N PHE A 302 15.67 15.52 5.38
CA PHE A 302 14.83 16.58 5.90
C PHE A 302 15.41 17.97 5.60
N LEU A 303 16.67 18.20 5.95
CA LEU A 303 17.33 19.50 5.74
C LEU A 303 17.41 19.88 4.27
N VAL A 304 17.76 18.92 3.39
CA VAL A 304 17.81 19.14 1.94
C VAL A 304 16.41 19.49 1.40
N SER A 305 15.40 18.71 1.77
CA SER A 305 14.03 18.98 1.32
C SER A 305 13.48 20.30 1.85
N LEU A 306 13.80 20.67 3.09
CA LEU A 306 13.45 21.95 3.68
C LEU A 306 14.11 23.12 2.93
N LEU A 307 15.42 23.04 2.67
CA LEU A 307 16.16 24.06 1.91
C LEU A 307 15.58 24.24 0.51
N LEU A 308 15.31 23.13 -0.19
CA LEU A 308 14.71 23.17 -1.51
C LEU A 308 13.32 23.81 -1.48
N PHE A 309 12.50 23.47 -0.50
CA PHE A 309 11.15 24.02 -0.35
C PHE A 309 11.19 25.51 -0.03
N VAL A 310 12.04 25.93 0.91
CA VAL A 310 12.19 27.36 1.28
C VAL A 310 12.71 28.18 0.08
N ARG A 311 13.73 27.66 -0.63
CA ARG A 311 14.26 28.32 -1.84
C ARG A 311 13.17 28.44 -2.93
N TRP A 312 12.39 27.38 -3.14
CA TRP A 312 11.28 27.40 -4.08
C TRP A 312 10.20 28.42 -3.66
N MET A 313 9.85 28.46 -2.37
CA MET A 313 8.90 29.46 -1.83
C MET A 313 9.40 30.89 -2.02
N ALA A 314 10.67 31.15 -1.76
CA ALA A 314 11.27 32.47 -1.94
C ALA A 314 11.20 32.94 -3.40
N LYS A 315 11.46 32.01 -4.37
CA LYS A 315 11.38 32.29 -5.80
C LYS A 315 9.95 32.53 -6.31
N ASN A 316 8.94 31.90 -5.69
CA ASN A 316 7.53 31.96 -6.13
C ASN A 316 6.65 32.81 -5.22
N ARG A 317 7.23 33.67 -4.42
CA ARG A 317 6.53 34.60 -3.50
C ARG A 317 5.94 35.85 -4.19
N LYS A 318 6.17 36.02 -5.52
CA LYS A 318 5.66 37.16 -6.32
C LYS A 318 4.23 36.91 -6.78
#